data_72759a1729495a451ae9c719d9054997
#
_entry.id   72759a1729495a451ae9c719d9054997
#
_cell.length_a   1.000
_cell.length_b   1.000
_cell.length_c   1.000
_cell.angle_alpha   90.00
_cell.angle_beta   90.00
_cell.angle_gamma   90.00
#
_symmetry.space_group_name_H-M   'P 1'
#
loop_
_entity.id
_entity.type
_entity.pdbx_description
1 polymer ?
#
loop_
_entity_poly.entity_id
_entity_poly.type
_entity_poly.pdbx_seq_one_letter_code
_entity_poly.pdbx_strand_id
1 'polypeptide(L)'
;MIVYYENSIGEKINLLKKPYRTITADLFDSNWEESADGYEKAISIDVFDDRSRLSENMETLYKVFAYDAENETYGRLYVNNTYLYCRMRKSKKSGWKGFVYAAVDITLYAPALEWISESRKNFYPQNKEKTVSTGLDFPLDFKFDFKKNEKGLVFWEVEHIMNNDFSMLIYGPCTDPEIIINGHKYKVYGTLHDGEYLIVNSSNCSVIKYLVDGRTEDLFDERGEDIFEKIPSGNLMITWSGEFGFDIILYKVRREPEW
;
A
#
# COMPACT_ATOMS: atom_id res chain seq x y z
N MET A 1 -0.03 -16.77 -11.70
CA MET A 1 -1.22 -16.05 -11.22
C MET A 1 -1.47 -16.41 -9.77
N ILE A 2 -1.73 -15.43 -8.93
CA ILE A 2 -2.01 -15.57 -7.50
C ILE A 2 -3.34 -14.89 -7.24
N VAL A 3 -4.30 -15.60 -6.62
CA VAL A 3 -5.58 -15.02 -6.22
C VAL A 3 -5.90 -15.52 -4.82
N TYR A 4 -6.12 -14.61 -3.90
CA TYR A 4 -6.51 -14.93 -2.53
C TYR A 4 -7.30 -13.79 -1.89
N TYR A 5 -8.12 -14.14 -0.92
CA TYR A 5 -8.73 -13.18 -0.02
C TYR A 5 -7.96 -13.17 1.31
N GLU A 6 -7.70 -12.00 1.85
CA GLU A 6 -7.08 -11.77 3.15
C GLU A 6 -8.00 -10.90 4.00
N ASN A 7 -8.40 -11.38 5.15
CA ASN A 7 -9.22 -10.58 6.07
C ASN A 7 -8.36 -9.53 6.82
N SER A 8 -9.01 -8.63 7.52
CA SER A 8 -8.37 -7.50 8.23
C SER A 8 -7.38 -7.92 9.33
N ILE A 9 -7.44 -9.18 9.80
CA ILE A 9 -6.48 -9.76 10.77
C ILE A 9 -5.38 -10.60 10.11
N GLY A 10 -5.32 -10.64 8.77
CA GLY A 10 -4.25 -11.30 8.02
C GLY A 10 -4.45 -12.79 7.73
N GLU A 11 -5.63 -13.37 8.01
CA GLU A 11 -5.95 -14.74 7.60
C GLU A 11 -6.28 -14.79 6.11
N LYS A 12 -5.81 -15.86 5.41
CA LYS A 12 -5.83 -15.94 3.95
C LYS A 12 -6.54 -17.18 3.43
N ILE A 13 -7.35 -16.99 2.39
CA ILE A 13 -7.93 -18.08 1.58
C ILE A 13 -7.39 -17.97 0.16
N ASN A 14 -6.62 -18.96 -0.28
CA ASN A 14 -6.16 -19.03 -1.66
C ASN A 14 -7.29 -19.56 -2.55
N LEU A 15 -7.69 -18.80 -3.55
CA LEU A 15 -8.85 -19.10 -4.40
C LEU A 15 -8.50 -19.92 -5.66
N LEU A 16 -7.22 -20.27 -5.84
CA LEU A 16 -6.74 -21.09 -6.98
C LEU A 16 -6.11 -22.41 -6.56
N LYS A 17 -6.06 -22.71 -5.26
CA LYS A 17 -5.41 -23.93 -4.74
C LYS A 17 -6.37 -24.71 -3.84
N LYS A 18 -6.30 -26.06 -3.93
CA LYS A 18 -7.03 -26.94 -2.99
C LYS A 18 -6.87 -26.49 -1.55
N PRO A 19 -7.94 -26.55 -0.74
CA PRO A 19 -9.26 -27.13 -1.06
C PRO A 19 -10.21 -26.19 -1.79
N TYR A 20 -9.81 -24.92 -2.10
CA TYR A 20 -10.67 -23.91 -2.72
C TYR A 20 -10.26 -23.66 -4.17
N ARG A 21 -11.25 -23.45 -5.02
CA ARG A 21 -11.01 -23.08 -6.41
C ARG A 21 -12.15 -22.23 -6.96
N THR A 22 -11.82 -21.03 -7.41
CA THR A 22 -12.70 -20.29 -8.30
C THR A 22 -12.44 -20.71 -9.75
N ILE A 23 -13.48 -20.84 -10.55
CA ILE A 23 -13.42 -21.29 -11.93
C ILE A 23 -13.91 -20.21 -12.92
N THR A 24 -14.36 -19.08 -12.42
CA THR A 24 -14.91 -18.00 -13.24
C THR A 24 -13.86 -16.90 -13.44
N ALA A 25 -13.89 -16.27 -14.62
CA ALA A 25 -13.04 -15.11 -14.93
C ALA A 25 -13.53 -13.82 -14.28
N ASP A 26 -14.66 -13.86 -13.58
CA ASP A 26 -15.33 -12.69 -13.00
C ASP A 26 -14.48 -11.90 -12.01
N LEU A 27 -13.43 -12.52 -11.43
CA LEU A 27 -12.48 -11.85 -10.53
C LEU A 27 -11.57 -10.84 -11.21
N PHE A 28 -11.48 -10.88 -12.55
CA PHE A 28 -10.47 -10.16 -13.31
C PHE A 28 -11.02 -8.99 -14.13
N ASP A 29 -12.33 -8.82 -14.14
CA ASP A 29 -12.99 -7.77 -14.90
C ASP A 29 -13.48 -6.61 -14.02
N SER A 30 -13.79 -5.48 -14.64
CA SER A 30 -14.37 -4.30 -14.01
C SER A 30 -15.89 -4.36 -13.87
N ASN A 31 -16.52 -5.49 -14.25
CA ASN A 31 -17.98 -5.64 -14.24
C ASN A 31 -18.50 -5.96 -12.84
N TRP A 32 -18.58 -4.96 -12.01
CA TRP A 32 -19.21 -4.98 -10.69
C TRP A 32 -20.56 -4.28 -10.75
N GLU A 33 -21.57 -4.83 -10.12
CA GLU A 33 -22.90 -4.24 -10.03
C GLU A 33 -22.90 -3.07 -9.04
N GLU A 34 -23.40 -1.91 -9.46
CA GLU A 34 -23.61 -0.79 -8.53
C GLU A 34 -24.70 -1.12 -7.53
N SER A 35 -24.44 -0.84 -6.25
CA SER A 35 -25.39 -0.92 -5.15
C SER A 35 -25.57 0.47 -4.54
N ALA A 36 -26.51 0.62 -3.61
CA ALA A 36 -26.81 1.93 -3.01
C ALA A 36 -25.62 2.60 -2.30
N ASP A 37 -24.64 1.81 -1.87
CA ASP A 37 -23.53 2.22 -1.00
C ASP A 37 -22.14 1.83 -1.54
N GLY A 38 -22.08 1.26 -2.75
CA GLY A 38 -20.81 0.84 -3.39
C GLY A 38 -21.03 -0.15 -4.52
N TYR A 39 -20.23 -1.19 -4.57
CA TYR A 39 -20.19 -2.16 -5.66
C TYR A 39 -20.29 -3.59 -5.14
N GLU A 40 -21.05 -4.44 -5.81
CA GLU A 40 -21.19 -5.85 -5.47
C GLU A 40 -20.74 -6.75 -6.61
N LYS A 41 -20.17 -7.90 -6.25
CA LYS A 41 -19.83 -8.96 -7.20
C LYS A 41 -19.98 -10.33 -6.58
N ALA A 42 -20.69 -11.22 -7.25
CA ALA A 42 -20.76 -12.62 -6.87
C ALA A 42 -19.57 -13.38 -7.47
N ILE A 43 -18.90 -14.16 -6.65
CA ILE A 43 -17.84 -15.09 -7.03
C ILE A 43 -18.24 -16.50 -6.62
N SER A 44 -18.02 -17.48 -7.50
CA SER A 44 -18.28 -18.89 -7.20
C SER A 44 -16.99 -19.59 -6.79
N ILE A 45 -17.01 -20.25 -5.64
CA ILE A 45 -15.88 -20.97 -5.07
C ILE A 45 -16.27 -22.43 -4.91
N ASP A 46 -15.56 -23.32 -5.60
CA ASP A 46 -15.62 -24.74 -5.38
C ASP A 46 -14.79 -25.12 -4.16
N VAL A 47 -15.39 -25.83 -3.22
CA VAL A 47 -14.74 -26.41 -2.05
C VAL A 47 -14.75 -27.92 -2.18
N PHE A 48 -13.60 -28.55 -2.14
CA PHE A 48 -13.47 -29.98 -2.32
C PHE A 48 -12.35 -30.58 -1.44
N ASP A 49 -12.56 -31.81 -1.00
CA ASP A 49 -11.56 -32.61 -0.29
C ASP A 49 -11.76 -34.10 -0.59
N ASP A 50 -10.65 -34.78 -0.74
CA ASP A 50 -10.56 -36.25 -1.00
C ASP A 50 -10.68 -37.07 0.32
N ARG A 51 -10.74 -36.42 1.50
CA ARG A 51 -10.57 -37.09 2.82
C ARG A 51 -11.61 -36.72 3.87
N SER A 52 -12.81 -36.37 3.46
CA SER A 52 -13.94 -36.08 4.38
C SER A 52 -13.77 -34.86 5.30
N ARG A 53 -12.87 -33.92 4.96
CA ARG A 53 -12.70 -32.65 5.70
C ARG A 53 -13.47 -31.48 5.08
N LEU A 54 -14.47 -31.79 4.24
CA LEU A 54 -15.28 -30.75 3.58
C LEU A 54 -15.89 -29.77 4.59
N SER A 55 -16.42 -30.29 5.73
CA SER A 55 -17.00 -29.44 6.78
C SER A 55 -15.98 -28.49 7.38
N GLU A 56 -14.75 -28.93 7.64
CA GLU A 56 -13.67 -28.09 8.19
C GLU A 56 -13.26 -27.01 7.18
N ASN A 57 -13.17 -27.38 5.90
CA ASN A 57 -12.84 -26.45 4.85
C ASN A 57 -13.94 -25.40 4.64
N MET A 58 -15.22 -25.82 4.70
CA MET A 58 -16.37 -24.91 4.64
C MET A 58 -16.39 -23.94 5.82
N GLU A 59 -16.10 -24.44 7.02
CA GLU A 59 -16.03 -23.61 8.23
C GLU A 59 -14.87 -22.61 8.16
N THR A 60 -13.72 -23.03 7.68
CA THR A 60 -12.55 -22.16 7.47
C THR A 60 -12.85 -21.06 6.45
N LEU A 61 -13.46 -21.43 5.30
CA LEU A 61 -13.88 -20.46 4.28
C LEU A 61 -14.83 -19.42 4.89
N TYR A 62 -15.85 -19.90 5.61
CA TYR A 62 -16.83 -19.02 6.25
C TYR A 62 -16.17 -18.07 7.25
N LYS A 63 -15.37 -18.56 8.18
CA LYS A 63 -14.71 -17.76 9.22
C LYS A 63 -13.88 -16.63 8.65
N VAL A 64 -13.05 -16.92 7.64
CA VAL A 64 -12.16 -15.91 7.05
C VAL A 64 -12.96 -14.82 6.34
N PHE A 65 -14.00 -15.18 5.59
CA PHE A 65 -14.83 -14.19 4.88
C PHE A 65 -15.83 -13.47 5.79
N ALA A 66 -16.37 -14.15 6.80
CA ALA A 66 -17.35 -13.58 7.71
C ALA A 66 -16.72 -12.60 8.70
N TYR A 67 -15.44 -12.76 9.03
CA TYR A 67 -14.76 -11.91 10.01
C TYR A 67 -14.96 -10.42 9.72
N ASP A 68 -14.66 -9.98 8.51
CA ASP A 68 -14.79 -8.57 8.13
C ASP A 68 -16.24 -8.10 8.03
N ALA A 69 -17.15 -9.01 7.66
CA ALA A 69 -18.57 -8.70 7.60
C ALA A 69 -19.18 -8.47 8.99
N GLU A 70 -18.79 -9.28 9.99
CA GLU A 70 -19.28 -9.20 11.36
C GLU A 70 -18.65 -8.05 12.17
N ASN A 71 -17.40 -7.67 11.83
CA ASN A 71 -16.68 -6.57 12.49
C ASN A 71 -16.78 -5.22 11.72
N GLU A 72 -17.55 -5.17 10.64
CA GLU A 72 -17.71 -3.98 9.78
C GLU A 72 -16.38 -3.43 9.23
N THR A 73 -15.39 -4.32 9.07
CA THR A 73 -14.08 -4.03 8.48
C THR A 73 -14.01 -4.44 7.01
N TYR A 74 -12.89 -4.17 6.37
CA TYR A 74 -12.62 -4.59 5.00
C TYR A 74 -11.35 -5.43 4.96
N GLY A 75 -11.47 -6.62 4.39
CA GLY A 75 -10.35 -7.40 3.93
C GLY A 75 -9.89 -6.96 2.54
N ARG A 76 -9.03 -7.74 1.93
CA ARG A 76 -8.44 -7.47 0.63
C ARG A 76 -8.57 -8.69 -0.29
N LEU A 77 -9.17 -8.49 -1.46
CA LEU A 77 -9.11 -9.47 -2.54
C LEU A 77 -7.85 -9.18 -3.37
N TYR A 78 -6.90 -10.09 -3.36
CA TYR A 78 -5.67 -9.99 -4.13
C TYR A 78 -5.78 -10.72 -5.46
N VAL A 79 -5.34 -10.04 -6.51
CA VAL A 79 -5.09 -10.63 -7.84
C VAL A 79 -3.69 -10.19 -8.27
N ASN A 80 -2.76 -11.14 -8.34
CA ASN A 80 -1.34 -10.88 -8.57
C ASN A 80 -0.77 -9.86 -7.56
N ASN A 81 -0.32 -8.69 -8.03
CA ASN A 81 0.26 -7.62 -7.22
C ASN A 81 -0.74 -6.51 -6.87
N THR A 82 -2.00 -6.69 -7.22
CA THR A 82 -3.05 -5.72 -6.93
C THR A 82 -4.03 -6.25 -5.90
N TYR A 83 -4.63 -5.36 -5.14
CA TYR A 83 -5.71 -5.71 -4.20
C TYR A 83 -6.86 -4.72 -4.28
N LEU A 84 -8.05 -5.20 -3.92
CA LEU A 84 -9.27 -4.43 -3.78
C LEU A 84 -9.79 -4.60 -2.35
N TYR A 85 -10.10 -3.49 -1.68
CA TYR A 85 -10.78 -3.54 -0.38
C TYR A 85 -12.22 -4.00 -0.55
N CYS A 86 -12.56 -5.12 0.06
CA CYS A 86 -13.91 -5.68 0.02
C CYS A 86 -14.20 -6.54 1.25
N ARG A 87 -15.47 -6.87 1.44
CA ARG A 87 -15.94 -7.82 2.46
C ARG A 87 -17.07 -8.68 1.91
N MET A 88 -17.32 -9.81 2.53
CA MET A 88 -18.46 -10.63 2.21
C MET A 88 -19.77 -9.93 2.64
N ARG A 89 -20.75 -9.87 1.74
CA ARG A 89 -22.10 -9.38 2.04
C ARG A 89 -23.12 -10.50 2.14
N LYS A 90 -22.97 -11.53 1.29
CA LYS A 90 -23.86 -12.70 1.23
C LYS A 90 -23.06 -13.97 0.94
N SER A 91 -23.55 -15.10 1.41
CA SER A 91 -23.03 -16.43 1.09
C SER A 91 -24.17 -17.35 0.77
N LYS A 92 -24.13 -18.03 -0.37
CA LYS A 92 -25.12 -19.01 -0.84
C LYS A 92 -24.40 -20.31 -1.19
N LYS A 93 -24.96 -21.44 -0.79
CA LYS A 93 -24.48 -22.75 -1.23
C LYS A 93 -25.27 -23.12 -2.49
N SER A 94 -24.59 -23.16 -3.64
CA SER A 94 -25.19 -23.41 -4.94
C SER A 94 -25.10 -24.84 -5.43
N GLY A 95 -24.21 -25.64 -4.83
CA GLY A 95 -24.08 -27.06 -5.15
C GLY A 95 -23.59 -27.87 -3.95
N TRP A 96 -23.99 -29.15 -3.91
CA TRP A 96 -23.58 -30.08 -2.86
C TRP A 96 -23.51 -31.52 -3.42
N LYS A 97 -22.39 -32.21 -3.17
CA LYS A 97 -22.22 -33.63 -3.55
C LYS A 97 -21.61 -34.39 -2.37
N GLY A 98 -22.46 -34.81 -1.45
CA GLY A 98 -22.06 -35.59 -0.29
C GLY A 98 -21.01 -34.91 0.58
N PHE A 99 -19.95 -35.65 0.96
CA PHE A 99 -18.88 -35.18 1.83
C PHE A 99 -17.61 -34.71 1.10
N VAL A 100 -17.65 -34.60 -0.23
CA VAL A 100 -16.44 -34.37 -1.05
C VAL A 100 -16.45 -33.05 -1.81
N TYR A 101 -17.63 -32.43 -1.98
CA TYR A 101 -17.75 -31.22 -2.80
C TYR A 101 -18.89 -30.32 -2.36
N ALA A 102 -18.62 -29.02 -2.33
CA ALA A 102 -19.63 -27.98 -2.23
C ALA A 102 -19.25 -26.79 -3.14
N ALA A 103 -20.24 -26.17 -3.76
CA ALA A 103 -20.08 -24.88 -4.43
C ALA A 103 -20.69 -23.78 -3.56
N VAL A 104 -19.97 -22.70 -3.39
CA VAL A 104 -20.35 -21.55 -2.57
C VAL A 104 -20.27 -20.30 -3.43
N ASP A 105 -21.38 -19.58 -3.57
CA ASP A 105 -21.41 -18.26 -4.17
C ASP A 105 -21.28 -17.22 -3.04
N ILE A 106 -20.22 -16.43 -3.08
CA ILE A 106 -19.97 -15.34 -2.15
C ILE A 106 -20.20 -14.03 -2.91
N THR A 107 -21.11 -13.20 -2.40
CA THR A 107 -21.23 -11.82 -2.88
C THR A 107 -20.28 -10.95 -2.08
N LEU A 108 -19.27 -10.42 -2.77
CA LEU A 108 -18.36 -9.42 -2.22
C LEU A 108 -18.97 -8.03 -2.38
N TYR A 109 -18.73 -7.19 -1.43
CA TYR A 109 -19.04 -5.78 -1.42
C TYR A 109 -17.76 -4.96 -1.31
N ALA A 110 -17.59 -3.97 -2.18
CA ALA A 110 -16.49 -3.02 -2.17
C ALA A 110 -17.05 -1.58 -2.09
N PRO A 111 -16.53 -0.72 -1.21
CA PRO A 111 -16.99 0.68 -1.10
C PRO A 111 -16.59 1.50 -2.34
N ALA A 112 -15.49 1.14 -2.98
CA ALA A 112 -15.00 1.75 -4.23
C ALA A 112 -14.39 0.66 -5.13
N LEU A 113 -14.51 0.80 -6.45
CA LEU A 113 -13.89 -0.10 -7.41
C LEU A 113 -12.47 0.39 -7.73
N GLU A 114 -11.58 0.22 -6.77
CA GLU A 114 -10.20 0.69 -6.81
C GLU A 114 -9.24 -0.47 -6.54
N TRP A 115 -8.68 -1.01 -7.62
CA TRP A 115 -7.61 -1.99 -7.55
C TRP A 115 -6.29 -1.26 -7.32
N ILE A 116 -5.63 -1.53 -6.21
CA ILE A 116 -4.46 -0.83 -5.74
C ILE A 116 -3.22 -1.70 -5.94
N SER A 117 -2.19 -1.18 -6.59
CA SER A 117 -0.85 -1.73 -6.55
C SER A 117 0.10 -0.79 -5.80
N GLU A 118 0.98 -1.35 -4.98
CA GLU A 118 1.93 -0.58 -4.19
C GLU A 118 3.29 -0.54 -4.89
N SER A 119 3.86 0.67 -4.99
CA SER A 119 5.22 0.87 -5.48
C SER A 119 6.05 1.55 -4.41
N ARG A 120 7.03 0.83 -3.86
CA ARG A 120 7.87 1.34 -2.76
C ARG A 120 9.25 1.71 -3.26
N LYS A 121 9.76 2.84 -2.79
CA LYS A 121 11.14 3.28 -2.98
C LYS A 121 11.74 3.78 -1.67
N ASN A 122 12.95 3.32 -1.38
CA ASN A 122 13.69 3.64 -0.18
C ASN A 122 14.75 4.69 -0.50
N PHE A 123 14.91 5.66 0.39
CA PHE A 123 15.89 6.74 0.31
C PHE A 123 16.76 6.70 1.56
N TYR A 124 18.06 6.57 1.36
CA TYR A 124 19.01 6.44 2.47
C TYR A 124 19.69 7.78 2.78
N PRO A 125 20.10 8.00 4.04
CA PRO A 125 20.93 9.13 4.40
C PRO A 125 22.18 9.14 3.50
N GLN A 126 22.54 10.28 3.00
CA GLN A 126 23.77 10.44 2.23
C GLN A 126 24.89 10.74 3.21
N ASN A 127 25.72 9.73 3.52
CA ASN A 127 26.83 9.87 4.41
C ASN A 127 27.78 10.97 3.91
N LYS A 128 28.12 11.89 4.81
CA LYS A 128 29.24 12.80 4.64
C LYS A 128 30.57 12.02 4.77
N GLU A 129 30.81 11.02 3.93
CA GLU A 129 32.17 10.55 3.77
C GLU A 129 32.98 11.74 3.26
N LYS A 130 33.90 12.21 4.10
CA LYS A 130 34.99 13.07 3.66
C LYS A 130 35.78 12.30 2.60
N THR A 131 35.27 12.24 1.39
CA THR A 131 36.14 12.03 0.24
C THR A 131 37.09 13.23 0.25
N VAL A 132 38.30 13.01 0.73
CA VAL A 132 39.41 13.87 0.43
C VAL A 132 39.52 13.81 -1.10
N SER A 133 38.78 14.70 -1.77
CA SER A 133 38.99 14.93 -3.16
C SER A 133 40.38 15.55 -3.26
N THR A 134 41.35 14.78 -3.69
CA THR A 134 42.54 15.34 -4.39
C THR A 134 41.96 16.15 -5.53
N GLY A 135 41.65 17.41 -5.29
CA GLY A 135 41.19 18.34 -6.29
C GLY A 135 42.29 18.43 -7.35
N LEU A 136 41.91 18.28 -8.60
CA LEU A 136 42.69 18.81 -9.71
C LEU A 136 42.78 20.32 -9.49
N ASP A 137 43.94 20.73 -9.03
CA ASP A 137 44.29 22.13 -8.84
C ASP A 137 44.41 22.75 -10.23
N PHE A 138 43.35 23.36 -10.73
CA PHE A 138 43.40 24.20 -11.91
C PHE A 138 43.97 25.56 -11.52
N PRO A 139 45.06 26.05 -12.15
CA PRO A 139 45.70 27.32 -11.80
C PRO A 139 44.93 28.52 -12.39
N LEU A 140 43.62 28.57 -12.15
CA LEU A 140 42.79 29.71 -12.52
C LEU A 140 41.95 30.08 -11.32
N ASP A 141 42.29 31.19 -10.71
CA ASP A 141 41.71 31.79 -9.53
C ASP A 141 40.30 32.32 -9.81
N PHE A 142 39.34 31.43 -10.06
CA PHE A 142 37.95 31.77 -10.10
C PHE A 142 37.39 31.62 -8.70
N LYS A 143 37.02 32.74 -8.08
CA LYS A 143 36.22 32.82 -6.83
C LYS A 143 34.81 32.28 -7.04
N PHE A 144 34.62 31.10 -7.51
CA PHE A 144 33.37 30.36 -7.44
C PHE A 144 33.57 29.28 -6.40
N ASP A 145 33.11 29.61 -5.21
CA ASP A 145 32.93 28.62 -4.15
C ASP A 145 31.78 27.69 -4.57
N PHE A 146 32.11 26.58 -5.24
CA PHE A 146 31.20 25.49 -5.44
C PHE A 146 30.94 24.87 -4.08
N LYS A 147 30.07 25.51 -3.28
CA LYS A 147 29.47 24.86 -2.14
C LYS A 147 28.87 23.56 -2.65
N LYS A 148 29.54 22.44 -2.30
CA LYS A 148 29.02 21.10 -2.53
C LYS A 148 27.60 21.11 -2.00
N ASN A 149 26.61 21.05 -2.88
CA ASN A 149 25.20 20.98 -2.49
C ASN A 149 25.03 19.66 -1.76
N GLU A 150 25.07 19.68 -0.44
CA GLU A 150 24.95 18.54 0.47
C GLU A 150 23.50 18.01 0.55
N LYS A 151 22.70 18.26 -0.49
CA LYS A 151 21.29 17.81 -0.56
C LYS A 151 21.22 16.47 -1.28
N GLY A 152 20.47 15.56 -0.70
CA GLY A 152 20.09 14.33 -1.40
C GLY A 152 19.31 14.68 -2.67
N LEU A 153 19.66 14.04 -3.78
CA LEU A 153 18.96 14.17 -5.06
C LEU A 153 18.80 12.79 -5.69
N VAL A 154 17.57 12.40 -5.96
CA VAL A 154 17.24 11.14 -6.62
C VAL A 154 16.18 11.37 -7.68
N PHE A 155 16.34 10.70 -8.82
CA PHE A 155 15.29 10.61 -9.84
C PHE A 155 14.54 9.28 -9.71
N TRP A 156 13.22 9.35 -9.84
CA TRP A 156 12.35 8.19 -9.80
C TRP A 156 11.30 8.28 -10.90
N GLU A 157 11.29 7.30 -11.79
CA GLU A 157 10.25 7.16 -12.80
C GLU A 157 9.07 6.37 -12.25
N VAL A 158 7.89 6.96 -12.28
CA VAL A 158 6.63 6.37 -11.80
C VAL A 158 5.69 6.18 -12.98
N GLU A 159 5.60 4.93 -13.44
CA GLU A 159 4.68 4.55 -14.51
C GLU A 159 3.26 4.42 -13.95
N HIS A 160 2.45 5.43 -14.14
CA HIS A 160 1.00 5.43 -13.86
C HIS A 160 0.31 6.55 -14.66
N ILE A 161 -1.04 6.51 -14.77
CA ILE A 161 -1.81 7.46 -15.57
C ILE A 161 -2.24 8.69 -14.73
N MET A 162 -2.45 8.48 -13.42
CA MET A 162 -2.97 9.50 -12.50
C MET A 162 -1.95 9.83 -11.41
N ASN A 163 -2.21 10.92 -10.68
CA ASN A 163 -1.49 11.21 -9.44
C ASN A 163 -1.83 10.15 -8.39
N ASN A 164 -0.86 9.82 -7.56
CA ASN A 164 -0.93 8.71 -6.64
C ASN A 164 -1.09 9.18 -5.20
N ASP A 165 -1.97 8.56 -4.46
CA ASP A 165 -1.92 8.59 -3.01
C ASP A 165 -0.64 7.93 -2.52
N PHE A 166 -0.19 8.29 -1.34
CA PHE A 166 1.07 7.79 -0.82
C PHE A 166 1.05 7.59 0.69
N SER A 167 1.98 6.77 1.15
CA SER A 167 2.45 6.75 2.53
C SER A 167 3.94 7.04 2.54
N MET A 168 4.37 8.02 3.33
CA MET A 168 5.76 8.42 3.47
C MET A 168 6.21 8.10 4.90
N LEU A 169 7.23 7.24 5.04
CA LEU A 169 7.82 6.85 6.32
C LEU A 169 9.14 7.59 6.47
N ILE A 170 9.26 8.45 7.45
CA ILE A 170 10.45 9.25 7.72
C ILE A 170 11.11 8.74 9.00
N TYR A 171 12.39 8.42 8.93
CA TYR A 171 13.12 7.83 10.04
C TYR A 171 13.99 8.87 10.77
N GLY A 172 13.96 8.84 12.11
CA GLY A 172 14.86 9.61 12.93
C GLY A 172 16.31 9.07 12.93
N PRO A 173 17.30 9.88 13.38
CA PRO A 173 17.10 11.20 13.94
C PRO A 173 17.01 12.32 12.87
N CYS A 174 16.06 13.23 13.02
CA CYS A 174 15.98 14.45 12.22
C CYS A 174 15.09 15.51 12.90
N THR A 175 15.23 16.76 12.49
CA THR A 175 14.40 17.88 12.94
C THR A 175 13.82 18.57 11.72
N ASP A 176 12.51 18.89 11.78
CA ASP A 176 11.74 19.53 10.73
C ASP A 176 11.96 18.87 9.34
N PRO A 177 11.75 17.54 9.22
CA PRO A 177 11.99 16.85 7.97
C PRO A 177 11.21 17.48 6.81
N GLU A 178 11.93 17.79 5.72
CA GLU A 178 11.39 18.34 4.49
C GLU A 178 11.87 17.52 3.30
N ILE A 179 10.91 17.03 2.50
CA ILE A 179 11.14 16.32 1.25
C ILE A 179 10.49 17.11 0.13
N ILE A 180 11.20 17.36 -0.95
CA ILE A 180 10.68 18.12 -2.10
C ILE A 180 10.60 17.19 -3.30
N ILE A 181 9.41 17.05 -3.87
CA ILE A 181 9.13 16.23 -5.06
C ILE A 181 8.62 17.16 -6.17
N ASN A 182 9.36 17.27 -7.27
CA ASN A 182 9.05 18.17 -8.40
C ASN A 182 8.71 19.62 -7.97
N GLY A 183 9.37 20.11 -6.90
CA GLY A 183 9.15 21.45 -6.36
C GLY A 183 8.08 21.58 -5.29
N HIS A 184 7.20 20.58 -5.13
CA HIS A 184 6.23 20.54 -4.04
C HIS A 184 6.89 20.05 -2.73
N LYS A 185 6.54 20.70 -1.59
CA LYS A 185 7.17 20.44 -0.29
C LYS A 185 6.29 19.58 0.61
N TYR A 186 6.84 18.47 1.04
CA TYR A 186 6.27 17.61 2.08
C TYR A 186 7.09 17.84 3.36
N LYS A 187 6.54 18.62 4.30
CA LYS A 187 7.23 19.03 5.52
C LYS A 187 6.38 18.74 6.75
N VAL A 188 7.03 18.29 7.81
CA VAL A 188 6.44 18.21 9.16
C VAL A 188 7.36 18.93 10.13
N TYR A 189 6.78 19.75 11.00
CA TYR A 189 7.52 20.44 12.05
C TYR A 189 7.63 19.52 13.26
N GLY A 190 8.84 19.39 13.80
CA GLY A 190 9.10 18.60 15.00
C GLY A 190 10.41 17.81 14.91
N THR A 191 10.74 17.13 16.00
CA THR A 191 11.95 16.33 16.11
C THR A 191 11.63 14.85 16.25
N LEU A 192 12.30 14.05 15.42
CA LEU A 192 12.35 12.59 15.56
C LEU A 192 13.69 12.21 16.17
N HIS A 193 13.68 11.45 17.25
CA HIS A 193 14.88 10.90 17.87
C HIS A 193 15.29 9.57 17.21
N ASP A 194 16.45 9.07 17.60
CA ASP A 194 16.93 7.78 17.11
C ASP A 194 15.95 6.65 17.46
N GLY A 195 15.60 5.82 16.47
CA GLY A 195 14.62 4.75 16.61
C GLY A 195 13.13 5.19 16.53
N GLU A 196 12.85 6.49 16.46
CA GLU A 196 11.50 7.00 16.17
C GLU A 196 11.29 7.12 14.66
N TYR A 197 10.02 7.08 14.24
CA TYR A 197 9.65 7.33 12.84
C TYR A 197 8.29 8.03 12.75
N LEU A 198 8.06 8.66 11.61
CA LEU A 198 6.84 9.38 11.29
C LEU A 198 6.21 8.77 10.04
N ILE A 199 4.90 8.62 10.04
CA ILE A 199 4.11 8.24 8.85
C ILE A 199 3.22 9.40 8.45
N VAL A 200 3.40 9.88 7.21
CA VAL A 200 2.46 10.77 6.53
C VAL A 200 1.68 9.93 5.52
N ASN A 201 0.36 9.91 5.62
CA ASN A 201 -0.50 9.13 4.73
C ASN A 201 -1.54 10.05 4.08
N SER A 202 -1.49 10.19 2.75
CA SER A 202 -2.40 11.05 1.99
C SER A 202 -3.80 10.46 1.84
N SER A 203 -3.95 9.13 1.84
CA SER A 203 -5.24 8.46 1.62
C SER A 203 -6.24 8.71 2.76
N ASN A 204 -5.75 8.83 3.99
CA ASN A 204 -6.57 9.12 5.18
C ASN A 204 -6.23 10.45 5.85
N CYS A 205 -5.36 11.27 5.24
CA CYS A 205 -4.93 12.56 5.74
C CYS A 205 -4.40 12.50 7.18
N SER A 206 -3.48 11.59 7.49
CA SER A 206 -2.89 11.41 8.83
C SER A 206 -1.39 11.68 8.85
N VAL A 207 -0.93 12.20 10.00
CA VAL A 207 0.48 12.44 10.31
C VAL A 207 0.75 11.89 11.70
N ILE A 208 1.30 10.67 11.78
CA ILE A 208 1.46 9.94 13.05
C ILE A 208 2.93 9.65 13.31
N LYS A 209 3.42 10.12 14.45
CA LYS A 209 4.75 9.78 14.97
C LYS A 209 4.68 8.54 15.85
N TYR A 210 5.62 7.65 15.68
CA TYR A 210 5.80 6.44 16.46
C TYR A 210 7.06 6.54 17.31
N LEU A 211 6.87 6.42 18.62
CA LEU A 211 7.93 6.48 19.62
C LEU A 211 8.56 5.10 19.83
N VAL A 212 9.78 5.09 20.36
CA VAL A 212 10.52 3.85 20.65
C VAL A 212 9.79 2.94 21.64
N ASP A 213 9.02 3.50 22.56
CA ASP A 213 8.22 2.74 23.54
C ASP A 213 6.88 2.20 23.02
N GLY A 214 6.60 2.39 21.73
CA GLY A 214 5.39 1.92 21.05
C GLY A 214 4.18 2.85 21.17
N ARG A 215 4.30 4.00 21.86
CA ARG A 215 3.27 5.05 21.85
C ARG A 215 3.27 5.77 20.51
N THR A 216 2.13 6.39 20.20
CA THR A 216 1.96 7.23 19.02
C THR A 216 1.58 8.65 19.41
N GLU A 217 2.02 9.62 18.61
CA GLU A 217 1.66 11.03 18.73
C GLU A 217 1.06 11.47 17.39
N ASP A 218 -0.08 12.15 17.45
CA ASP A 218 -0.69 12.78 16.28
C ASP A 218 -0.02 14.13 16.06
N LEU A 219 0.61 14.30 14.89
CA LEU A 219 1.27 15.53 14.47
C LEU A 219 0.52 16.22 13.32
N PHE A 220 -0.79 16.02 13.24
CA PHE A 220 -1.59 16.62 12.18
C PHE A 220 -1.49 18.16 12.15
N ASP A 221 -1.45 18.81 13.30
CA ASP A 221 -1.33 20.26 13.42
C ASP A 221 0.09 20.78 13.12
N GLU A 222 1.09 19.91 13.18
CA GLU A 222 2.51 20.23 12.91
C GLU A 222 2.89 20.03 11.42
N ARG A 223 1.92 19.77 10.56
CA ARG A 223 2.14 19.58 9.13
C ARG A 223 2.38 20.90 8.41
N GLY A 224 3.20 20.87 7.36
CA GLY A 224 3.27 21.94 6.36
C GLY A 224 1.99 22.04 5.52
N GLU A 225 1.85 23.13 4.80
CA GLU A 225 0.75 23.34 3.86
C GLU A 225 0.78 22.25 2.77
N ASP A 226 -0.39 21.77 2.38
CA ASP A 226 -0.61 20.83 1.26
C ASP A 226 0.21 19.53 1.32
N ILE A 227 0.56 19.06 2.54
CA ILE A 227 1.37 17.85 2.74
C ILE A 227 0.71 16.59 2.17
N PHE A 228 -0.60 16.58 1.96
CA PHE A 228 -1.35 15.45 1.41
C PHE A 228 -1.57 15.54 -0.10
N GLU A 229 -0.93 16.53 -0.78
CA GLU A 229 -1.00 16.61 -2.23
C GLU A 229 -0.45 15.33 -2.86
N LYS A 230 -1.25 14.73 -3.76
CA LYS A 230 -0.91 13.46 -4.41
C LYS A 230 0.36 13.58 -5.25
N ILE A 231 1.22 12.58 -5.15
CA ILE A 231 2.47 12.53 -5.91
C ILE A 231 2.16 12.24 -7.39
N PRO A 232 2.63 13.09 -8.33
CA PRO A 232 2.37 12.89 -9.75
C PRO A 232 3.06 11.65 -10.31
N SER A 233 2.60 11.20 -11.47
CA SER A 233 3.26 10.16 -12.26
C SER A 233 4.31 10.77 -13.19
N GLY A 234 5.15 9.92 -13.79
CA GLY A 234 6.25 10.31 -14.68
C GLY A 234 7.59 10.43 -13.96
N ASN A 235 8.44 11.32 -14.46
CA ASN A 235 9.78 11.50 -13.89
C ASN A 235 9.73 12.43 -12.67
N LEU A 236 10.01 11.88 -11.51
CA LEU A 236 10.06 12.61 -10.25
C LEU A 236 11.50 12.99 -9.92
N MET A 237 11.70 14.26 -9.61
CA MET A 237 12.92 14.78 -9.02
C MET A 237 12.67 14.95 -7.51
N ILE A 238 13.36 14.15 -6.70
CA ILE A 238 13.19 14.11 -5.25
C ILE A 238 14.45 14.65 -4.58
N THR A 239 14.28 15.65 -3.72
CA THR A 239 15.38 16.29 -2.98
C THR A 239 15.03 16.41 -1.50
N TRP A 240 16.04 16.24 -0.62
CA TRP A 240 15.95 16.42 0.82
C TRP A 240 17.31 16.84 1.39
N SER A 241 17.42 17.05 2.70
CA SER A 241 18.70 17.45 3.33
C SER A 241 19.84 16.43 3.16
N GLY A 242 19.52 15.16 2.92
CA GLY A 242 20.49 14.05 2.91
C GLY A 242 20.84 13.53 4.31
N GLU A 243 20.32 14.10 5.39
CA GLU A 243 20.69 13.75 6.77
C GLU A 243 19.88 12.58 7.34
N PHE A 244 18.67 12.35 6.82
CA PHE A 244 17.76 11.28 7.24
C PHE A 244 17.37 10.37 6.08
N GLY A 245 16.90 9.17 6.43
CA GLY A 245 16.32 8.21 5.49
C GLY A 245 14.80 8.27 5.52
N PHE A 246 14.18 7.89 4.41
CA PHE A 246 12.72 7.77 4.31
C PHE A 246 12.33 6.77 3.22
N ASP A 247 11.10 6.29 3.30
CA ASP A 247 10.48 5.47 2.26
C ASP A 247 9.25 6.15 1.73
N ILE A 248 8.98 6.02 0.43
CA ILE A 248 7.72 6.39 -0.18
C ILE A 248 7.05 5.14 -0.71
N ILE A 249 5.80 4.92 -0.34
CA ILE A 249 4.91 3.91 -0.89
C ILE A 249 3.84 4.65 -1.68
N LEU A 250 3.78 4.43 -2.98
CA LEU A 250 2.74 4.99 -3.85
C LEU A 250 1.63 3.97 -4.02
N TYR A 251 0.39 4.40 -3.89
CA TYR A 251 -0.82 3.63 -4.14
C TYR A 251 -1.35 3.94 -5.54
N LYS A 252 -1.06 3.05 -6.47
CA LYS A 252 -1.45 3.17 -7.87
C LYS A 252 -2.83 2.55 -8.05
N VAL A 253 -3.84 3.38 -8.33
CA VAL A 253 -5.23 2.95 -8.45
C VAL A 253 -5.58 2.62 -9.91
N ARG A 254 -6.24 1.47 -10.12
CA ARG A 254 -6.72 0.98 -11.41
C ARG A 254 -8.16 0.51 -11.29
N ARG A 255 -8.86 0.41 -12.43
CA ARG A 255 -10.22 -0.14 -12.48
C ARG A 255 -10.27 -1.66 -12.60
N GLU A 256 -9.18 -2.28 -13.00
CA GLU A 256 -9.02 -3.72 -13.16
C GLU A 256 -7.70 -4.19 -12.54
N PRO A 257 -7.62 -5.44 -12.07
CA PRO A 257 -6.37 -5.98 -11.53
C PRO A 257 -5.29 -6.11 -12.61
N GLU A 258 -4.04 -6.29 -12.19
CA GLU A 258 -2.93 -6.63 -13.10
C GLU A 258 -2.98 -8.10 -13.47
N TRP A 259 -2.73 -8.40 -14.76
CA TRP A 259 -2.66 -9.76 -15.31
C TRP A 259 -1.28 -10.40 -15.11
#